data_271eb5c81e839494a6f2129ff4b58164
#
_entry.id   271eb5c81e839494a6f2129ff4b58164
#
_cell.length_a   1.000
_cell.length_b   1.000
_cell.length_c   1.000
_cell.angle_alpha   90.00
_cell.angle_beta   90.00
_cell.angle_gamma   90.00
#
_symmetry.space_group_name_H-M   'P 1'
#
loop_
_entity.id
_entity.type
_entity.pdbx_description
1 polymer ?
#
loop_
_entity_poly.entity_id
_entity_poly.type
_entity_poly.pdbx_seq_one_letter_code
_entity_poly.pdbx_strand_id
1 'polypeptide(L)'
;AVWLERDGDIWWGGVLWTCTPSSDERGRVQAAFQAGTFDSYLDHRILAQDLSYTALDQLEIARLLVAHAQEQPGGDIGIQLGHEMSGVARDASYPYSSLSRVRELLDSFSQLADGFEWRVHCYRDAKGRRAKRLQLGHPRITASASDIVLDHPGQVITYSLPADSTVQADVWVARGDSPNSDQSEESQPLTVSVEAPDDLAEGWPRLESTSDHSGVTDEATLRSLAEAQLAEQRMPEVIPEITVRLDGRITPALLGAGVRLRLRDLWHHNPRDERYRVVGIAVEPPGRGKSETATLYLEGV
;
A
#
# COMPACT_ATOMS: atom_id res chain seq x y z
N ALA A 1 6.95 -7.74 -19.84
CA ALA A 1 7.36 -7.76 -18.44
C ALA A 1 8.84 -7.42 -18.29
N VAL A 2 9.19 -6.68 -17.25
CA VAL A 2 10.56 -6.32 -16.89
C VAL A 2 10.86 -6.95 -15.53
N TRP A 3 12.09 -7.43 -15.35
CA TRP A 3 12.54 -8.05 -14.11
C TRP A 3 13.91 -7.49 -13.75
N LEU A 4 14.05 -7.04 -12.51
CA LEU A 4 15.32 -6.64 -11.93
C LEU A 4 15.82 -7.78 -11.05
N GLU A 5 17.01 -8.29 -11.37
CA GLU A 5 17.63 -9.39 -10.64
C GLU A 5 18.99 -8.97 -10.11
N ARG A 6 19.32 -9.44 -8.93
CA ARG A 6 20.61 -9.22 -8.29
C ARG A 6 21.03 -10.48 -7.53
N ASP A 7 22.25 -10.92 -7.75
CA ASP A 7 22.86 -12.08 -7.08
C ASP A 7 22.01 -13.36 -7.14
N GLY A 8 21.21 -13.51 -8.21
CA GLY A 8 20.33 -14.64 -8.42
C GLY A 8 18.90 -14.45 -7.89
N ASP A 9 18.66 -13.43 -7.09
CA ASP A 9 17.34 -13.14 -6.53
C ASP A 9 16.56 -12.11 -7.37
N ILE A 10 15.24 -12.21 -7.35
CA ILE A 10 14.37 -11.22 -7.97
C ILE A 10 14.15 -10.09 -6.98
N TRP A 11 14.63 -8.90 -7.36
CA TRP A 11 14.46 -7.70 -6.55
C TRP A 11 13.20 -6.93 -6.89
N TRP A 12 12.82 -6.97 -8.18
CA TRP A 12 11.64 -6.27 -8.65
C TRP A 12 11.12 -6.90 -9.94
N GLY A 13 9.82 -6.76 -10.20
CA GLY A 13 9.19 -7.17 -11.44
C GLY A 13 7.96 -6.34 -11.77
N GLY A 14 7.73 -6.10 -13.07
CA GLY A 14 6.62 -5.25 -13.47
C GLY A 14 6.39 -5.19 -14.98
N VAL A 15 5.58 -4.23 -15.38
CA VAL A 15 5.19 -3.94 -16.75
C VAL A 15 5.87 -2.65 -17.20
N LEU A 16 6.53 -2.69 -18.35
CA LEU A 16 7.08 -1.51 -18.99
C LEU A 16 5.94 -0.74 -19.64
N TRP A 17 5.71 0.48 -19.16
CA TRP A 17 4.63 1.33 -19.67
C TRP A 17 5.11 2.36 -20.68
N THR A 18 6.30 2.95 -20.44
CA THR A 18 6.83 3.95 -21.37
C THR A 18 8.28 3.66 -21.74
N CYS A 19 8.64 4.00 -22.96
CA CYS A 19 10.00 4.00 -23.47
C CYS A 19 10.20 5.28 -24.28
N THR A 20 11.07 6.17 -23.84
CA THR A 20 11.37 7.43 -24.51
C THR A 20 12.81 7.43 -24.99
N PRO A 21 13.05 7.08 -26.26
CA PRO A 21 14.37 7.25 -26.85
C PRO A 21 14.68 8.73 -27.07
N SER A 22 15.92 9.14 -26.82
CA SER A 22 16.39 10.49 -27.04
C SER A 22 17.85 10.47 -27.55
N SER A 23 18.25 11.54 -28.24
CA SER A 23 19.63 11.75 -28.67
C SER A 23 20.08 13.15 -28.27
N ASP A 24 21.31 13.27 -27.78
CA ASP A 24 21.92 14.55 -27.47
C ASP A 24 22.55 15.18 -28.73
N GLU A 25 23.02 16.43 -28.62
CA GLU A 25 23.66 17.19 -29.71
C GLU A 25 24.92 16.50 -30.26
N ARG A 26 25.49 15.55 -29.52
CA ARG A 26 26.67 14.76 -29.92
C ARG A 26 26.29 13.42 -30.55
N GLY A 27 24.99 13.18 -30.79
CA GLY A 27 24.48 11.94 -31.36
C GLY A 27 24.50 10.75 -30.40
N ARG A 28 24.68 10.99 -29.08
CA ARG A 28 24.57 9.90 -28.10
C ARG A 28 23.12 9.54 -27.90
N VAL A 29 22.79 8.31 -28.17
CA VAL A 29 21.41 7.79 -28.00
C VAL A 29 21.26 7.19 -26.61
N GLN A 30 20.17 7.52 -25.96
CA GLN A 30 19.72 6.92 -24.70
C GLN A 30 18.22 6.66 -24.74
N ALA A 31 17.74 5.76 -23.88
CA ALA A 31 16.32 5.51 -23.72
C ALA A 31 15.96 5.55 -22.22
N ALA A 32 14.95 6.34 -21.88
CA ALA A 32 14.35 6.35 -20.56
C ALA A 32 13.17 5.36 -20.54
N PHE A 33 13.12 4.51 -19.54
CA PHE A 33 12.07 3.53 -19.34
C PHE A 33 11.32 3.85 -18.05
N GLN A 34 10.00 3.76 -18.09
CA GLN A 34 9.17 3.76 -16.88
C GLN A 34 8.37 2.46 -16.82
N ALA A 35 8.43 1.81 -15.70
CA ALA A 35 7.73 0.56 -15.45
C ALA A 35 7.01 0.62 -14.11
N GLY A 36 5.81 0.07 -14.04
CA GLY A 36 5.06 -0.15 -12.81
C GLY A 36 5.20 -1.60 -12.36
N THR A 37 5.04 -1.85 -11.07
CA THR A 37 4.91 -3.21 -10.52
C THR A 37 3.77 -3.97 -11.20
N PHE A 38 3.71 -5.29 -11.09
CA PHE A 38 2.68 -6.06 -11.81
C PHE A 38 1.25 -5.73 -11.39
N ASP A 39 1.04 -5.18 -10.19
CA ASP A 39 -0.25 -4.67 -9.75
C ASP A 39 -0.74 -3.49 -10.59
N SER A 40 0.16 -2.69 -11.20
CA SER A 40 -0.21 -1.61 -12.12
C SER A 40 -0.98 -2.11 -13.35
N TYR A 41 -0.90 -3.40 -13.67
CA TYR A 41 -1.74 -4.00 -14.71
C TYR A 41 -3.23 -3.97 -14.36
N LEU A 42 -3.57 -4.09 -13.08
CA LEU A 42 -4.95 -4.07 -12.61
C LEU A 42 -5.62 -2.71 -12.76
N ASP A 43 -4.84 -1.63 -12.94
CA ASP A 43 -5.36 -0.30 -13.33
C ASP A 43 -5.95 -0.29 -14.76
N HIS A 44 -5.58 -1.26 -15.58
CA HIS A 44 -6.06 -1.44 -16.94
C HIS A 44 -7.10 -2.55 -17.07
N ARG A 45 -7.61 -3.06 -15.95
CA ARG A 45 -8.61 -4.11 -15.89
C ARG A 45 -9.88 -3.56 -15.25
N ILE A 46 -10.99 -3.61 -15.99
CA ILE A 46 -12.33 -3.30 -15.49
C ILE A 46 -13.13 -4.58 -15.25
N LEU A 47 -14.17 -4.48 -14.46
CA LEU A 47 -15.13 -5.59 -14.31
C LEU A 47 -15.78 -5.90 -15.65
N ALA A 48 -15.98 -7.19 -15.93
CA ALA A 48 -16.65 -7.68 -17.14
C ALA A 48 -18.11 -8.12 -16.89
N GLN A 49 -18.52 -8.16 -15.63
CA GLN A 49 -19.86 -8.54 -15.18
C GLN A 49 -20.10 -8.04 -13.75
N ASP A 50 -21.35 -8.12 -13.30
CA ASP A 50 -21.68 -7.87 -11.90
C ASP A 50 -21.07 -8.94 -11.02
N LEU A 51 -20.45 -8.51 -9.91
CA LEU A 51 -19.92 -9.41 -8.89
C LEU A 51 -20.62 -9.13 -7.56
N SER A 52 -21.06 -10.17 -6.88
CA SER A 52 -21.69 -10.06 -5.56
C SER A 52 -21.24 -11.21 -4.67
N TYR A 53 -20.86 -10.87 -3.46
CA TYR A 53 -20.36 -11.79 -2.45
C TYR A 53 -21.12 -11.56 -1.15
N THR A 54 -21.48 -12.63 -0.45
CA THR A 54 -22.19 -12.55 0.83
C THR A 54 -21.49 -13.45 1.83
N ALA A 55 -21.19 -12.89 3.01
CA ALA A 55 -20.54 -13.54 4.13
C ALA A 55 -19.24 -14.29 3.72
N LEU A 56 -18.48 -13.73 2.78
CA LEU A 56 -17.25 -14.33 2.28
C LEU A 56 -16.03 -13.67 2.94
N ASP A 57 -14.98 -14.45 3.20
CA ASP A 57 -13.72 -13.91 3.73
C ASP A 57 -13.15 -12.82 2.81
N GLN A 58 -12.75 -11.68 3.40
CA GLN A 58 -12.27 -10.52 2.63
C GLN A 58 -11.05 -10.84 1.74
N LEU A 59 -10.14 -11.72 2.17
CA LEU A 59 -9.01 -12.11 1.34
C LEU A 59 -9.43 -13.01 0.17
N GLU A 60 -10.51 -13.79 0.34
CA GLU A 60 -11.09 -14.56 -0.77
C GLU A 60 -11.74 -13.64 -1.79
N ILE A 61 -12.47 -12.61 -1.36
CA ILE A 61 -13.03 -11.59 -2.27
C ILE A 61 -11.90 -10.93 -3.07
N ALA A 62 -10.81 -10.54 -2.41
CA ALA A 62 -9.65 -9.95 -3.08
C ALA A 62 -9.05 -10.89 -4.15
N ARG A 63 -8.94 -12.20 -3.86
CA ARG A 63 -8.48 -13.20 -4.83
C ARG A 63 -9.44 -13.34 -6.02
N LEU A 64 -10.73 -13.35 -5.75
CA LEU A 64 -11.75 -13.47 -6.80
C LEU A 64 -11.76 -12.25 -7.73
N LEU A 65 -11.50 -11.04 -7.24
CA LEU A 65 -11.33 -9.85 -8.07
C LEU A 65 -10.12 -9.98 -9.02
N VAL A 66 -8.99 -10.47 -8.53
CA VAL A 66 -7.80 -10.70 -9.36
C VAL A 66 -8.02 -11.88 -10.32
N ALA A 67 -8.67 -12.95 -9.87
CA ALA A 67 -9.05 -14.09 -10.74
C ALA A 67 -9.92 -13.60 -11.90
N HIS A 68 -10.98 -12.83 -11.60
CA HIS A 68 -11.86 -12.23 -12.61
C HIS A 68 -11.08 -11.42 -13.66
N ALA A 69 -10.09 -10.63 -13.25
CA ALA A 69 -9.24 -9.88 -14.17
C ALA A 69 -8.41 -10.81 -15.08
N GLN A 70 -7.98 -11.96 -14.60
CA GLN A 70 -7.17 -12.93 -15.34
C GLN A 70 -7.98 -13.87 -16.22
N GLU A 71 -9.25 -14.15 -15.91
CA GLU A 71 -10.11 -15.05 -16.67
C GLU A 71 -10.49 -14.53 -18.06
N GLN A 72 -10.44 -13.22 -18.28
CA GLN A 72 -10.76 -12.64 -19.57
C GLN A 72 -9.71 -13.02 -20.65
N PRO A 73 -10.10 -13.20 -21.91
CA PRO A 73 -9.17 -13.52 -22.99
C PRO A 73 -7.98 -12.53 -23.03
N GLY A 74 -6.75 -13.03 -22.92
CA GLY A 74 -5.54 -12.21 -22.85
C GLY A 74 -5.32 -11.50 -21.51
N GLY A 75 -6.18 -11.76 -20.51
CA GLY A 75 -6.11 -11.14 -19.19
C GLY A 75 -5.13 -11.82 -18.23
N ASP A 76 -4.83 -13.09 -18.45
CA ASP A 76 -3.93 -13.84 -17.58
C ASP A 76 -2.48 -13.42 -17.79
N ILE A 77 -1.93 -12.73 -16.80
CA ILE A 77 -0.51 -12.39 -16.74
C ILE A 77 0.27 -13.31 -15.79
N GLY A 78 -0.36 -14.36 -15.28
CA GLY A 78 0.24 -15.39 -14.43
C GLY A 78 0.47 -14.95 -12.99
N ILE A 79 -0.41 -14.13 -12.40
CA ILE A 79 -0.42 -13.87 -10.96
C ILE A 79 -1.01 -15.09 -10.26
N GLN A 80 -0.20 -15.77 -9.46
CA GLN A 80 -0.64 -16.88 -8.64
C GLN A 80 -1.46 -16.38 -7.46
N LEU A 81 -2.57 -17.04 -7.19
CA LEU A 81 -3.45 -16.72 -6.06
C LEU A 81 -3.09 -17.65 -4.89
N GLY A 82 -3.04 -17.10 -3.68
CA GLY A 82 -2.80 -17.86 -2.45
C GLY A 82 -4.09 -18.47 -1.89
N HIS A 83 -4.01 -18.89 -0.62
CA HIS A 83 -5.13 -19.50 0.11
C HIS A 83 -5.28 -18.93 1.53
N GLU A 84 -4.58 -17.83 1.81
CA GLU A 84 -4.61 -17.16 3.11
C GLU A 84 -6.04 -16.70 3.43
N MET A 85 -6.43 -16.78 4.70
CA MET A 85 -7.74 -16.33 5.18
C MET A 85 -7.53 -15.31 6.30
N SER A 86 -8.40 -14.32 6.37
CA SER A 86 -8.39 -13.32 7.45
C SER A 86 -9.26 -13.73 8.63
N GLY A 87 -10.29 -14.53 8.39
CA GLY A 87 -11.36 -14.79 9.34
C GLY A 87 -12.41 -13.67 9.41
N VAL A 88 -12.25 -12.60 8.61
CA VAL A 88 -13.20 -11.48 8.52
C VAL A 88 -14.11 -11.69 7.33
N ALA A 89 -15.39 -11.96 7.61
CA ALA A 89 -16.42 -12.10 6.57
C ALA A 89 -16.97 -10.73 6.16
N ARG A 90 -17.20 -10.55 4.85
CA ARG A 90 -17.73 -9.32 4.27
C ARG A 90 -18.81 -9.63 3.25
N ASP A 91 -19.73 -8.68 3.12
CA ASP A 91 -20.60 -8.55 1.96
C ASP A 91 -20.01 -7.50 1.02
N ALA A 92 -19.99 -7.80 -0.28
CA ALA A 92 -19.50 -6.86 -1.27
C ALA A 92 -20.29 -7.00 -2.58
N SER A 93 -20.62 -5.88 -3.20
CA SER A 93 -21.35 -5.84 -4.47
C SER A 93 -20.69 -4.83 -5.41
N TYR A 94 -20.30 -5.29 -6.58
CA TYR A 94 -19.60 -4.52 -7.60
C TYR A 94 -20.37 -4.61 -8.92
N PRO A 95 -21.21 -3.62 -9.24
CA PRO A 95 -21.96 -3.62 -10.48
C PRO A 95 -21.05 -3.33 -11.68
N TYR A 96 -21.24 -4.06 -12.77
CA TYR A 96 -20.52 -3.82 -14.03
C TYR A 96 -20.70 -2.38 -14.55
N SER A 97 -21.89 -1.80 -14.33
CA SER A 97 -22.21 -0.45 -14.76
C SER A 97 -21.32 0.65 -14.14
N SER A 98 -20.64 0.36 -13.04
CA SER A 98 -19.69 1.30 -12.42
C SER A 98 -18.39 1.44 -13.23
N LEU A 99 -18.09 0.48 -14.12
CA LEU A 99 -16.84 0.40 -14.89
C LEU A 99 -15.58 0.54 -14.03
N SER A 100 -15.67 0.13 -12.77
CA SER A 100 -14.60 0.25 -11.79
C SER A 100 -13.39 -0.59 -12.19
N ARG A 101 -12.20 -0.07 -11.92
CA ARG A 101 -10.95 -0.78 -12.14
C ARG A 101 -10.70 -1.76 -11.00
N VAL A 102 -10.18 -2.91 -11.34
CA VAL A 102 -9.93 -3.97 -10.34
C VAL A 102 -8.97 -3.50 -9.25
N ARG A 103 -7.97 -2.67 -9.58
CA ARG A 103 -7.08 -2.09 -8.59
C ARG A 103 -7.81 -1.16 -7.63
N GLU A 104 -8.61 -0.23 -8.12
CA GLU A 104 -9.41 0.68 -7.30
C GLU A 104 -10.32 -0.06 -6.32
N LEU A 105 -10.92 -1.19 -6.78
CA LEU A 105 -11.76 -2.03 -5.92
C LEU A 105 -10.92 -2.71 -4.82
N LEU A 106 -9.74 -3.23 -5.16
CA LEU A 106 -8.83 -3.83 -4.17
C LEU A 106 -8.34 -2.80 -3.15
N ASP A 107 -7.93 -1.62 -3.61
CA ASP A 107 -7.43 -0.55 -2.74
C ASP A 107 -8.55 -0.08 -1.79
N SER A 108 -9.72 0.24 -2.31
CA SER A 108 -10.88 0.66 -1.49
C SER A 108 -11.29 -0.42 -0.49
N PHE A 109 -11.29 -1.68 -0.91
CA PHE A 109 -11.71 -2.80 -0.06
C PHE A 109 -10.68 -3.10 1.03
N SER A 110 -9.40 -2.93 0.75
CA SER A 110 -8.31 -3.11 1.72
C SER A 110 -8.30 -2.03 2.81
N GLN A 111 -8.83 -0.84 2.50
CA GLN A 111 -8.88 0.31 3.40
C GLN A 111 -10.09 0.32 4.36
N LEU A 112 -10.96 -0.67 4.29
CA LEU A 112 -12.05 -0.81 5.26
C LEU A 112 -11.50 -1.03 6.67
N ALA A 113 -12.25 -0.65 7.70
CA ALA A 113 -11.91 -0.98 9.09
C ALA A 113 -11.67 -2.49 9.22
N ASP A 114 -10.61 -2.89 9.91
CA ASP A 114 -10.14 -4.29 9.97
C ASP A 114 -9.86 -4.88 8.57
N GLY A 115 -9.31 -4.03 7.69
CA GLY A 115 -8.94 -4.38 6.32
C GLY A 115 -7.67 -5.22 6.25
N PHE A 116 -7.04 -5.24 5.09
CA PHE A 116 -5.88 -6.08 4.83
C PHE A 116 -4.87 -5.36 3.96
N GLU A 117 -3.63 -5.81 3.97
CA GLU A 117 -2.63 -5.39 3.00
C GLU A 117 -2.53 -6.35 1.83
N TRP A 118 -2.21 -5.80 0.66
CA TRP A 118 -1.99 -6.60 -0.54
C TRP A 118 -0.84 -6.07 -1.40
N ARG A 119 -0.19 -6.97 -2.14
CA ARG A 119 0.80 -6.66 -3.19
C ARG A 119 0.97 -7.81 -4.15
N VAL A 120 1.56 -7.55 -5.32
CA VAL A 120 2.05 -8.62 -6.21
C VAL A 120 3.53 -8.85 -5.92
N HIS A 121 3.82 -9.91 -5.20
CA HIS A 121 5.18 -10.30 -4.83
C HIS A 121 5.85 -11.09 -5.95
N CYS A 122 7.07 -10.68 -6.32
CA CYS A 122 7.91 -11.33 -7.32
C CYS A 122 8.96 -12.20 -6.67
N TYR A 123 9.14 -13.42 -7.15
CA TYR A 123 10.05 -14.38 -6.54
C TYR A 123 10.51 -15.44 -7.55
N ARG A 124 11.48 -16.30 -7.17
CA ARG A 124 11.82 -17.51 -7.90
C ARG A 124 11.02 -18.70 -7.33
N ASP A 125 10.39 -19.45 -8.21
CA ASP A 125 9.72 -20.69 -7.82
C ASP A 125 10.74 -21.79 -7.47
N ALA A 126 10.25 -22.94 -6.98
CA ALA A 126 11.07 -24.08 -6.62
C ALA A 126 11.90 -24.65 -7.79
N LYS A 127 11.58 -24.29 -9.03
CA LYS A 127 12.33 -24.66 -10.25
C LYS A 127 13.27 -23.55 -10.72
N GLY A 128 13.45 -22.50 -9.93
CA GLY A 128 14.29 -21.34 -10.25
C GLY A 128 13.70 -20.38 -11.29
N ARG A 129 12.44 -20.53 -11.68
CA ARG A 129 11.79 -19.67 -12.67
C ARG A 129 11.21 -18.41 -12.01
N ARG A 130 11.16 -17.33 -12.77
CA ARG A 130 10.49 -16.09 -12.37
C ARG A 130 9.01 -16.35 -12.15
N ALA A 131 8.51 -16.00 -11.00
CA ALA A 131 7.11 -16.15 -10.62
C ALA A 131 6.61 -14.90 -9.89
N LYS A 132 5.31 -14.72 -9.86
CA LYS A 132 4.63 -13.66 -9.12
C LYS A 132 3.36 -14.19 -8.50
N ARG A 133 3.06 -13.69 -7.30
CA ARG A 133 1.84 -14.08 -6.59
C ARG A 133 1.17 -12.87 -5.95
N LEU A 134 -0.13 -12.92 -5.87
CA LEU A 134 -0.88 -12.05 -4.99
C LEU A 134 -0.54 -12.44 -3.55
N GLN A 135 0.11 -11.54 -2.83
CA GLN A 135 0.39 -11.70 -1.41
C GLN A 135 -0.60 -10.83 -0.63
N LEU A 136 -1.33 -11.47 0.26
CA LEU A 136 -2.31 -10.85 1.14
C LEU A 136 -1.86 -11.03 2.58
N GLY A 137 -2.16 -10.08 3.45
CA GLY A 137 -1.87 -10.17 4.88
C GLY A 137 -2.93 -9.44 5.68
N HIS A 138 -3.44 -10.09 6.75
CA HIS A 138 -4.41 -9.50 7.65
C HIS A 138 -3.88 -9.45 9.09
N PRO A 139 -3.96 -8.29 9.76
CA PRO A 139 -4.25 -6.98 9.18
C PRO A 139 -3.16 -6.49 8.23
N ARG A 140 -1.93 -7.05 8.33
CA ARG A 140 -0.75 -6.60 7.59
C ARG A 140 0.06 -7.77 7.02
N ILE A 141 0.79 -7.52 5.94
CA ILE A 141 1.76 -8.46 5.41
C ILE A 141 2.95 -8.51 6.36
N THR A 142 3.24 -9.70 6.88
CA THR A 142 4.42 -9.96 7.72
C THR A 142 5.49 -10.69 6.93
N ALA A 143 6.73 -10.24 7.04
CA ALA A 143 7.86 -11.02 6.56
C ALA A 143 8.29 -12.03 7.63
N SER A 144 8.72 -13.20 7.22
CA SER A 144 9.26 -14.24 8.12
C SER A 144 10.69 -13.95 8.60
N ALA A 145 11.26 -12.80 8.22
CA ALA A 145 12.60 -12.41 8.62
C ALA A 145 12.65 -11.98 10.09
N SER A 146 13.73 -12.35 10.78
CA SER A 146 14.01 -11.82 12.12
C SER A 146 14.22 -10.32 12.06
N ASP A 147 13.82 -9.62 13.12
CA ASP A 147 14.07 -8.18 13.26
C ASP A 147 15.56 -7.89 13.06
N ILE A 148 15.85 -6.93 12.19
CA ILE A 148 17.20 -6.40 12.05
C ILE A 148 17.38 -5.18 12.94
N VAL A 149 18.58 -5.05 13.52
CA VAL A 149 18.95 -3.88 14.30
C VAL A 149 19.78 -2.96 13.42
N LEU A 150 19.40 -1.70 13.36
CA LEU A 150 20.09 -0.65 12.61
C LEU A 150 20.47 0.49 13.55
N ASP A 151 21.75 0.78 13.66
CA ASP A 151 22.30 1.77 14.56
C ASP A 151 22.74 3.05 13.81
N HIS A 152 22.45 4.20 14.39
CA HIS A 152 23.05 5.48 14.01
C HIS A 152 23.73 6.12 15.23
N PRO A 153 25.02 6.44 15.13
CA PRO A 153 25.92 6.21 13.97
C PRO A 153 26.27 4.73 13.80
N GLY A 154 26.36 4.28 12.54
CA GLY A 154 26.72 2.89 12.20
C GLY A 154 26.23 2.49 10.81
N GLN A 155 25.29 1.56 10.74
CA GLN A 155 24.72 1.11 9.46
C GLN A 155 23.84 2.19 8.82
N VAL A 156 23.15 3.01 9.64
CA VAL A 156 22.37 4.14 9.18
C VAL A 156 23.32 5.28 8.84
N ILE A 157 23.28 5.73 7.59
CA ILE A 157 24.05 6.87 7.08
C ILE A 157 23.36 8.17 7.43
N THR A 158 22.06 8.26 7.14
CA THR A 158 21.20 9.39 7.46
C THR A 158 19.84 8.89 7.89
N TYR A 159 19.15 9.71 8.67
CA TYR A 159 17.75 9.46 9.01
C TYR A 159 16.96 10.79 8.93
N SER A 160 15.67 10.65 8.70
CA SER A 160 14.67 11.71 8.82
C SER A 160 13.49 11.15 9.59
N LEU A 161 13.03 11.85 10.59
CA LEU A 161 11.87 11.49 11.41
C LEU A 161 10.85 12.63 11.30
N PRO A 162 10.19 12.79 10.13
CA PRO A 162 9.18 13.83 9.99
C PRO A 162 7.99 13.50 10.90
N ALA A 163 7.40 14.52 11.49
CA ALA A 163 6.08 14.45 12.11
C ALA A 163 5.24 15.54 11.45
N ASP A 164 4.24 15.13 10.70
CA ASP A 164 3.37 16.03 9.96
C ASP A 164 1.96 15.95 10.55
N SER A 165 1.49 17.06 11.10
CA SER A 165 0.17 17.22 11.67
C SER A 165 -0.80 17.97 10.74
N THR A 166 -0.39 18.30 9.51
CA THR A 166 -1.21 19.11 8.59
C THR A 166 -2.47 18.38 8.15
N VAL A 167 -2.45 17.06 8.17
CA VAL A 167 -3.58 16.19 7.81
C VAL A 167 -4.22 15.54 9.03
N GLN A 168 -3.74 15.85 10.24
CA GLN A 168 -4.29 15.29 11.47
C GLN A 168 -5.77 15.70 11.65
N ALA A 169 -6.61 14.75 12.07
CA ALA A 169 -8.00 14.99 12.37
C ALA A 169 -8.46 14.19 13.59
N ASP A 170 -9.31 14.79 14.41
CA ASP A 170 -10.02 14.14 15.52
C ASP A 170 -11.53 14.00 15.23
N VAL A 171 -11.99 14.56 14.11
CA VAL A 171 -13.34 14.38 13.56
C VAL A 171 -13.23 14.12 12.06
N TRP A 172 -13.89 13.06 11.62
CA TRP A 172 -13.93 12.69 10.21
C TRP A 172 -15.36 12.64 9.70
N VAL A 173 -15.61 13.34 8.58
CA VAL A 173 -16.92 13.36 7.93
C VAL A 173 -16.80 12.71 6.55
N ALA A 174 -17.35 11.52 6.40
CA ALA A 174 -17.40 10.81 5.13
C ALA A 174 -18.74 11.08 4.41
N ARG A 175 -18.67 11.32 3.11
CA ARG A 175 -19.82 11.49 2.24
C ARG A 175 -19.85 10.36 1.21
N GLY A 176 -20.99 9.68 1.11
CA GLY A 176 -21.31 8.69 0.09
C GLY A 176 -22.33 9.18 -0.92
N ASP A 177 -22.77 8.29 -1.78
CA ASP A 177 -23.84 8.58 -2.71
C ASP A 177 -25.21 8.45 -2.02
N SER A 178 -26.24 8.99 -2.65
CA SER A 178 -27.60 8.86 -2.12
C SER A 178 -28.09 7.41 -2.17
N PRO A 179 -28.69 6.88 -1.10
CA PRO A 179 -29.29 5.55 -1.12
C PRO A 179 -30.60 5.52 -1.93
N ASN A 180 -31.17 6.69 -2.25
CA ASN A 180 -32.45 6.80 -2.94
C ASN A 180 -32.23 6.92 -4.45
N SER A 181 -32.77 5.95 -5.22
CA SER A 181 -32.80 5.97 -6.69
C SER A 181 -34.07 6.62 -7.28
N ASP A 182 -35.01 7.08 -6.44
CA ASP A 182 -36.24 7.69 -6.90
C ASP A 182 -35.99 9.15 -7.28
N GLN A 183 -36.13 9.47 -8.57
CA GLN A 183 -35.92 10.81 -9.12
C GLN A 183 -37.02 11.79 -8.72
N SER A 184 -38.11 11.35 -8.06
CA SER A 184 -39.23 12.18 -7.60
C SER A 184 -39.00 12.80 -6.23
N GLU A 185 -38.02 12.35 -5.47
CA GLU A 185 -37.66 12.90 -4.16
C GLU A 185 -36.27 13.56 -4.19
N GLU A 186 -36.09 14.58 -3.36
CA GLU A 186 -34.79 15.26 -3.21
C GLU A 186 -33.76 14.27 -2.67
N SER A 187 -32.86 13.87 -3.53
CA SER A 187 -31.83 12.89 -3.23
C SER A 187 -30.64 13.56 -2.52
N GLN A 188 -30.50 13.32 -1.21
CA GLN A 188 -29.38 13.84 -0.44
C GLN A 188 -28.27 12.78 -0.33
N PRO A 189 -27.00 13.16 -0.49
CA PRO A 189 -25.87 12.28 -0.25
C PRO A 189 -25.89 11.74 1.19
N LEU A 190 -25.54 10.49 1.35
CA LEU A 190 -25.32 9.91 2.67
C LEU A 190 -24.12 10.58 3.31
N THR A 191 -24.23 10.95 4.58
CA THR A 191 -23.13 11.59 5.33
C THR A 191 -23.03 10.94 6.70
N VAL A 192 -21.81 10.55 7.07
CA VAL A 192 -21.50 9.96 8.38
C VAL A 192 -20.37 10.75 9.00
N SER A 193 -20.52 11.09 10.30
CA SER A 193 -19.48 11.72 11.10
C SER A 193 -19.03 10.76 12.20
N VAL A 194 -17.74 10.64 12.39
CA VAL A 194 -17.09 9.92 13.49
C VAL A 194 -16.09 10.85 14.18
N GLU A 195 -15.90 10.67 15.48
CA GLU A 195 -15.03 11.54 16.27
C GLU A 195 -14.21 10.72 17.29
N ALA A 196 -13.08 11.28 17.73
CA ALA A 196 -12.23 10.77 18.80
C ALA A 196 -12.56 11.52 20.10
N PRO A 197 -13.55 11.06 20.90
CA PRO A 197 -14.07 11.80 22.05
C PRO A 197 -13.03 12.00 23.15
N ASP A 198 -12.07 11.10 23.29
CA ASP A 198 -11.02 11.18 24.31
C ASP A 198 -10.08 12.35 24.05
N ASP A 199 -9.67 12.57 22.79
CA ASP A 199 -8.78 13.68 22.40
C ASP A 199 -9.46 15.03 22.64
N LEU A 200 -10.73 15.14 22.26
CA LEU A 200 -11.52 16.34 22.51
C LEU A 200 -11.74 16.60 24.00
N ALA A 201 -11.91 15.54 24.82
CA ALA A 201 -12.06 15.64 26.26
C ALA A 201 -10.74 16.04 26.95
N GLU A 202 -9.59 15.69 26.40
CA GLU A 202 -8.26 16.10 26.86
C GLU A 202 -7.91 17.55 26.49
N GLY A 203 -8.73 18.20 25.69
CA GLY A 203 -8.59 19.60 25.32
C GLY A 203 -7.81 19.84 24.03
N TRP A 204 -7.65 18.81 23.19
CA TRP A 204 -7.10 18.99 21.83
C TRP A 204 -8.03 19.90 21.01
N PRO A 205 -7.49 20.74 20.12
CA PRO A 205 -8.31 21.52 19.23
C PRO A 205 -9.08 20.61 18.28
N ARG A 206 -10.36 20.92 18.04
CA ARG A 206 -11.18 20.17 17.08
C ARG A 206 -10.64 20.36 15.67
N LEU A 207 -10.06 19.30 15.10
CA LEU A 207 -9.53 19.22 13.75
C LEU A 207 -10.47 18.34 12.90
N GLU A 208 -11.05 18.92 11.87
CA GLU A 208 -12.05 18.25 11.04
C GLU A 208 -11.50 17.96 9.65
N SER A 209 -11.75 16.75 9.16
CA SER A 209 -11.43 16.35 7.79
C SER A 209 -12.59 15.64 7.12
N THR A 210 -12.54 15.54 5.80
CA THR A 210 -13.63 14.98 5.01
C THR A 210 -13.12 14.05 3.92
N SER A 211 -13.97 13.09 3.54
CA SER A 211 -13.73 12.24 2.37
C SER A 211 -15.00 11.99 1.58
N ASP A 212 -14.84 11.82 0.27
CA ASP A 212 -15.92 11.48 -0.66
C ASP A 212 -15.73 10.04 -1.15
N HIS A 213 -16.82 9.24 -1.06
CA HIS A 213 -16.85 7.84 -1.44
C HIS A 213 -17.96 7.59 -2.47
N SER A 214 -17.64 7.82 -3.74
CA SER A 214 -18.57 7.56 -4.84
C SER A 214 -18.94 6.08 -4.90
N GLY A 215 -20.23 5.79 -5.11
CA GLY A 215 -20.76 4.44 -5.18
C GLY A 215 -21.10 3.81 -3.83
N VAL A 216 -20.78 4.45 -2.71
CA VAL A 216 -21.14 3.96 -1.37
C VAL A 216 -22.50 4.53 -0.97
N THR A 217 -23.51 3.67 -0.91
CA THR A 217 -24.90 3.98 -0.54
C THR A 217 -25.32 3.35 0.79
N ASP A 218 -24.45 2.58 1.41
CA ASP A 218 -24.68 1.90 2.69
C ASP A 218 -23.99 2.64 3.84
N GLU A 219 -24.76 2.98 4.87
CA GLU A 219 -24.27 3.75 6.03
C GLU A 219 -23.19 2.98 6.82
N ALA A 220 -23.34 1.65 6.97
CA ALA A 220 -22.39 0.86 7.75
C ALA A 220 -21.02 0.80 7.06
N THR A 221 -21.02 0.66 5.75
CA THR A 221 -19.80 0.71 4.93
C THR A 221 -19.14 2.10 5.00
N LEU A 222 -19.94 3.17 4.86
CA LEU A 222 -19.43 4.54 4.93
C LEU A 222 -18.87 4.86 6.31
N ARG A 223 -19.51 4.40 7.38
CA ARG A 223 -19.02 4.53 8.75
C ARG A 223 -17.71 3.79 8.96
N SER A 224 -17.59 2.57 8.47
CA SER A 224 -16.35 1.78 8.54
C SER A 224 -15.17 2.48 7.84
N LEU A 225 -15.41 3.12 6.69
CA LEU A 225 -14.40 3.91 5.99
C LEU A 225 -14.00 5.15 6.81
N ALA A 226 -14.98 5.88 7.37
CA ALA A 226 -14.71 7.05 8.20
C ALA A 226 -13.91 6.70 9.46
N GLU A 227 -14.25 5.59 10.13
CA GLU A 227 -13.53 5.11 11.31
C GLU A 227 -12.08 4.70 10.98
N ALA A 228 -11.87 4.04 9.85
CA ALA A 228 -10.53 3.68 9.40
C ALA A 228 -9.67 4.91 9.11
N GLN A 229 -10.22 5.91 8.42
CA GLN A 229 -9.53 7.15 8.10
C GLN A 229 -9.24 7.99 9.35
N LEU A 230 -10.18 8.06 10.28
CA LEU A 230 -9.96 8.73 11.57
C LEU A 230 -8.85 8.04 12.36
N ALA A 231 -8.85 6.71 12.43
CA ALA A 231 -7.82 5.94 13.14
C ALA A 231 -6.43 6.15 12.54
N GLU A 232 -6.33 6.29 11.23
CA GLU A 232 -5.08 6.55 10.51
C GLU A 232 -4.56 7.96 10.74
N GLN A 233 -5.45 8.97 10.76
CA GLN A 233 -5.08 10.38 10.79
C GLN A 233 -5.23 11.04 12.18
N ARG A 234 -5.64 10.28 13.19
CA ARG A 234 -5.76 10.77 14.55
C ARG A 234 -4.45 11.26 15.14
N MET A 235 -3.34 10.66 14.76
CA MET A 235 -1.99 11.04 15.20
C MET A 235 -1.22 11.66 14.04
N PRO A 236 -0.21 12.50 14.32
CA PRO A 236 0.66 13.00 13.27
C PRO A 236 1.23 11.87 12.43
N GLU A 237 1.18 12.03 11.12
CA GLU A 237 1.83 11.08 10.23
C GLU A 237 3.35 11.10 10.48
N VAL A 238 3.91 9.95 10.81
CA VAL A 238 5.34 9.77 11.04
C VAL A 238 5.80 8.62 10.15
N ILE A 239 6.44 8.97 9.02
CA ILE A 239 7.08 7.99 8.14
C ILE A 239 8.59 8.17 8.24
N PRO A 240 9.26 7.52 9.19
CA PRO A 240 10.70 7.61 9.31
C PRO A 240 11.37 7.09 8.05
N GLU A 241 12.32 7.87 7.54
CA GLU A 241 13.17 7.47 6.43
C GLU A 241 14.60 7.29 6.93
N ILE A 242 15.20 6.15 6.63
CA ILE A 242 16.60 5.90 6.93
C ILE A 242 17.34 5.49 5.67
N THR A 243 18.51 6.10 5.45
CA THR A 243 19.41 5.67 4.39
C THR A 243 20.49 4.78 5.00
N VAL A 244 20.64 3.60 4.42
CA VAL A 244 21.61 2.60 4.83
C VAL A 244 22.52 2.20 3.67
N ARG A 245 23.72 1.69 3.97
CA ARG A 245 24.53 1.05 2.94
C ARG A 245 23.87 -0.24 2.52
N LEU A 246 23.79 -0.44 1.21
CA LEU A 246 23.25 -1.68 0.67
C LEU A 246 24.23 -2.82 0.93
N ASP A 247 23.84 -3.73 1.78
CA ASP A 247 24.57 -4.99 2.06
C ASP A 247 23.64 -6.20 1.84
N GLY A 248 24.17 -7.41 1.96
CA GLY A 248 23.40 -8.62 1.70
C GLY A 248 22.19 -8.85 2.63
N ARG A 249 22.03 -8.04 3.69
CA ARG A 249 20.88 -8.08 4.62
C ARG A 249 19.74 -7.16 4.16
N ILE A 250 20.07 -6.11 3.41
CA ILE A 250 19.11 -5.12 2.92
C ILE A 250 18.64 -5.56 1.54
N THR A 251 17.51 -6.25 1.50
CA THR A 251 16.89 -6.76 0.27
C THR A 251 15.38 -6.48 0.28
N PRO A 252 14.69 -6.56 -0.85
CA PRO A 252 13.22 -6.41 -0.89
C PRO A 252 12.45 -7.42 -0.04
N ALA A 253 13.09 -8.50 0.42
CA ALA A 253 12.50 -9.45 1.36
C ALA A 253 12.24 -8.83 2.75
N LEU A 254 12.84 -7.66 3.04
CA LEU A 254 12.57 -6.89 4.27
C LEU A 254 11.22 -6.18 4.26
N LEU A 255 10.55 -6.05 3.12
CA LEU A 255 9.20 -5.46 3.10
C LEU A 255 8.25 -6.27 4.00
N GLY A 256 7.71 -5.61 5.02
CA GLY A 256 6.90 -6.23 6.07
C GLY A 256 7.70 -6.78 7.26
N ALA A 257 9.04 -6.70 7.26
CA ALA A 257 9.87 -7.13 8.38
C ALA A 257 9.97 -6.07 9.47
N GLY A 258 10.22 -6.50 10.71
CA GLY A 258 10.54 -5.64 11.83
C GLY A 258 11.98 -5.11 11.74
N VAL A 259 12.14 -3.83 12.06
CA VAL A 259 13.44 -3.16 12.22
C VAL A 259 13.49 -2.50 13.57
N ARG A 260 14.55 -2.73 14.31
CA ARG A 260 14.84 -2.02 15.54
C ARG A 260 15.83 -0.90 15.25
N LEU A 261 15.36 0.33 15.28
CA LEU A 261 16.16 1.52 14.99
C LEU A 261 16.69 2.11 16.29
N ARG A 262 18.02 2.24 16.37
CA ARG A 262 18.70 2.86 17.49
C ARG A 262 19.39 4.13 17.03
N LEU A 263 18.98 5.25 17.62
CA LEU A 263 19.55 6.57 17.31
C LEU A 263 20.23 7.13 18.53
N ARG A 264 21.47 7.60 18.34
CA ARG A 264 22.24 8.29 19.38
C ARG A 264 23.06 9.41 18.74
N ASP A 265 22.66 10.66 18.99
CA ASP A 265 23.32 11.83 18.46
C ASP A 265 23.06 13.06 19.37
N LEU A 266 23.34 14.25 18.87
CA LEU A 266 23.13 15.49 19.61
C LEU A 266 21.66 15.82 19.86
N TRP A 267 20.76 15.35 19.02
CA TRP A 267 19.30 15.50 19.18
C TRP A 267 18.74 14.44 20.14
N HIS A 268 19.24 13.22 20.02
CA HIS A 268 18.83 12.07 20.82
C HIS A 268 19.90 11.79 21.90
N HIS A 269 20.02 12.67 22.89
CA HIS A 269 20.94 12.48 24.04
C HIS A 269 20.61 11.21 24.83
N ASN A 270 19.34 10.96 25.06
CA ASN A 270 18.84 9.65 25.47
C ASN A 270 18.65 8.82 24.21
N PRO A 271 19.37 7.69 24.07
CA PRO A 271 19.24 6.86 22.89
C PRO A 271 17.78 6.51 22.61
N ARG A 272 17.32 6.81 21.42
CA ARG A 272 16.02 6.34 20.95
C ARG A 272 16.21 4.92 20.47
N ASP A 273 15.45 3.98 20.99
CA ASP A 273 15.50 2.55 20.65
C ASP A 273 14.06 2.08 20.40
N GLU A 274 13.63 2.13 19.16
CA GLU A 274 12.24 1.89 18.78
C GLU A 274 12.14 0.83 17.69
N ARG A 275 11.01 0.15 17.68
CA ARG A 275 10.69 -0.87 16.69
C ARG A 275 9.78 -0.29 15.63
N TYR A 276 10.15 -0.56 14.37
CA TYR A 276 9.43 -0.14 13.18
C TYR A 276 9.23 -1.35 12.26
N ARG A 277 8.36 -1.17 11.29
CA ARG A 277 8.14 -2.08 10.19
C ARG A 277 8.63 -1.44 8.90
N VAL A 278 9.28 -2.19 8.02
CA VAL A 278 9.69 -1.70 6.70
C VAL A 278 8.48 -1.75 5.76
N VAL A 279 8.04 -0.57 5.29
CA VAL A 279 6.92 -0.43 4.36
C VAL A 279 7.35 -0.10 2.95
N GLY A 280 8.58 0.42 2.77
CA GLY A 280 9.13 0.74 1.46
C GLY A 280 10.64 0.63 1.41
N ILE A 281 11.18 0.34 0.23
CA ILE A 281 12.61 0.31 -0.05
C ILE A 281 12.87 0.98 -1.39
N ALA A 282 13.72 2.02 -1.39
CA ALA A 282 14.26 2.62 -2.60
C ALA A 282 15.76 2.35 -2.67
N VAL A 283 16.25 1.89 -3.81
CA VAL A 283 17.68 1.57 -4.00
C VAL A 283 18.29 2.54 -4.99
N GLU A 284 19.38 3.19 -4.58
CA GLU A 284 20.18 4.02 -5.43
C GLU A 284 21.42 3.25 -5.90
N PRO A 285 21.62 3.10 -7.22
CA PRO A 285 22.78 2.41 -7.75
C PRO A 285 24.07 3.19 -7.46
N PRO A 286 25.24 2.52 -7.47
CA PRO A 286 26.51 3.19 -7.22
C PRO A 286 26.80 4.23 -8.31
N GLY A 287 27.25 5.42 -7.88
CA GLY A 287 27.66 6.50 -8.75
C GLY A 287 29.16 6.81 -8.61
N ARG A 288 29.67 7.78 -9.38
CA ARG A 288 31.07 8.22 -9.21
C ARG A 288 31.29 8.73 -7.77
N GLY A 289 32.09 8.00 -6.99
CA GLY A 289 32.44 8.36 -5.62
C GLY A 289 31.31 8.12 -4.58
N LYS A 290 30.20 7.50 -4.98
CA LYS A 290 29.10 7.14 -4.09
C LYS A 290 28.95 5.62 -4.05
N SER A 291 28.91 5.06 -2.85
CA SER A 291 28.52 3.65 -2.66
C SER A 291 27.02 3.49 -2.91
N GLU A 292 26.63 2.30 -3.23
CA GLU A 292 25.24 1.92 -3.34
C GLU A 292 24.52 2.03 -1.99
N THR A 293 23.34 2.60 -1.99
CA THR A 293 22.54 2.85 -0.78
C THR A 293 21.11 2.39 -0.96
N ALA A 294 20.44 2.11 0.14
CA ALA A 294 19.02 1.90 0.19
C ALA A 294 18.38 2.88 1.17
N THR A 295 17.27 3.48 0.78
CA THR A 295 16.39 4.21 1.69
C THR A 295 15.26 3.27 2.11
N LEU A 296 15.10 3.08 3.41
CA LEU A 296 14.01 2.32 4.00
C LEU A 296 12.99 3.30 4.55
N TYR A 297 11.74 3.11 4.16
CA TYR A 297 10.57 3.80 4.70
C TYR A 297 9.98 2.94 5.79
N LEU A 298 9.77 3.53 6.95
CA LEU A 298 9.41 2.81 8.15
C LEU A 298 8.04 3.26 8.67
N GLU A 299 7.32 2.35 9.28
CA GLU A 299 6.06 2.57 9.96
C GLU A 299 6.19 2.16 11.42
N GLY A 300 5.61 2.93 12.36
CA GLY A 300 5.53 2.57 13.77
C GLY A 300 4.74 1.27 13.98
N VAL A 301 5.16 0.45 14.93
CA VAL A 301 4.51 -0.83 15.27
C VAL A 301 3.83 -0.73 16.61
#